data_0eeffc00ea7e722b7f391ff4a46fec7b
#
_entry.id   0eeffc00ea7e722b7f391ff4a46fec7b
#
_cell.length_a   1.000
_cell.length_b   1.000
_cell.length_c   1.000
_cell.angle_alpha   90.00
_cell.angle_beta   90.00
_cell.angle_gamma   90.00
#
_symmetry.space_group_name_H-M   'P 1'
#
loop_
_entity.id
_entity.type
_entity.pdbx_description
1 polymer ?
#
loop_
_entity_poly.entity_id
_entity_poly.type
_entity_poly.pdbx_seq_one_letter_code
_entity_poly.pdbx_strand_id
1 'polypeptide(L)'
;MEGFIKYSSVHEGNIGDCDTLSKMIDKLSSHTLKEKKAVIVLDAGIVTEDNLKLIEAKGYKYLCVSRCRLKEYEVVQDRLTVLLETKSKKTIRLKAVSTDKNTDYYLEVKSPAKEMKETGMKNQFELRCEEALQCIHKGVHSKGGVKKADKVHQRIGRARERYPSVQRYYTK
;
A
#
# COMPACT_ATOMS: atom_id res chain seq x y z
N MET A 1 1.02 -18.95 19.45
CA MET A 1 1.34 -20.07 18.53
C MET A 1 2.34 -19.52 17.54
N GLU A 2 3.57 -20.01 17.52
CA GLU A 2 4.55 -19.62 16.53
C GLU A 2 4.15 -20.19 15.17
N GLY A 3 4.23 -19.36 14.12
CA GLY A 3 3.82 -19.76 12.78
C GLY A 3 4.86 -20.71 12.16
N PHE A 4 4.43 -21.91 11.78
CA PHE A 4 5.27 -22.82 11.00
C PHE A 4 4.90 -22.75 9.53
N ILE A 5 5.91 -22.80 8.66
CA ILE A 5 5.70 -22.94 7.22
C ILE A 5 5.24 -24.36 6.97
N LYS A 6 3.95 -24.52 6.61
CA LYS A 6 3.37 -25.83 6.27
C LYS A 6 3.58 -26.20 4.80
N TYR A 7 3.71 -25.21 3.95
CA TYR A 7 3.86 -25.40 2.51
C TYR A 7 4.62 -24.22 1.88
N SER A 8 5.45 -24.52 0.92
CA SER A 8 6.10 -23.53 0.07
C SER A 8 6.06 -24.00 -1.38
N SER A 9 6.04 -23.06 -2.33
CA SER A 9 6.08 -23.33 -3.76
C SER A 9 7.03 -22.36 -4.44
N VAL A 10 7.80 -22.87 -5.38
CA VAL A 10 8.69 -22.08 -6.22
C VAL A 10 8.00 -21.93 -7.57
N HIS A 11 7.95 -20.72 -8.09
CA HIS A 11 7.37 -20.38 -9.38
C HIS A 11 8.43 -19.77 -10.29
N GLU A 12 8.19 -19.82 -11.58
CA GLU A 12 9.03 -19.12 -12.55
C GLU A 12 8.93 -17.60 -12.34
N GLY A 13 10.04 -16.88 -12.52
CA GLY A 13 10.13 -15.45 -12.18
C GLY A 13 9.26 -14.51 -13.05
N ASN A 14 8.66 -15.00 -14.12
CA ASN A 14 7.76 -14.30 -15.01
C ASN A 14 6.26 -14.47 -14.67
N ILE A 15 5.94 -15.31 -13.66
CA ILE A 15 4.56 -15.51 -13.22
C ILE A 15 4.17 -14.39 -12.25
N GLY A 16 3.03 -13.74 -12.51
CA GLY A 16 2.47 -12.74 -11.60
C GLY A 16 2.02 -13.36 -10.28
N ASP A 17 2.24 -12.66 -9.17
CA ASP A 17 1.84 -13.14 -7.84
C ASP A 17 0.36 -13.49 -7.77
N CYS A 18 -0.51 -12.73 -8.46
CA CYS A 18 -1.95 -12.96 -8.51
C CYS A 18 -2.32 -14.31 -9.16
N ASP A 19 -1.52 -14.82 -10.10
CA ASP A 19 -1.81 -16.04 -10.85
C ASP A 19 -1.47 -17.30 -10.05
N THR A 20 -0.72 -17.16 -8.97
CA THR A 20 -0.29 -18.28 -8.13
C THR A 20 -1.36 -18.73 -7.14
N LEU A 21 -2.32 -17.86 -6.80
CA LEU A 21 -3.28 -18.08 -5.73
C LEU A 21 -4.19 -19.29 -5.95
N SER A 22 -4.71 -19.47 -7.18
CA SER A 22 -5.62 -20.56 -7.49
C SER A 22 -5.01 -21.92 -7.14
N LYS A 23 -3.78 -22.16 -7.59
CA LYS A 23 -3.05 -23.40 -7.30
C LYS A 23 -2.78 -23.60 -5.81
N MET A 24 -2.51 -22.52 -5.08
CA MET A 24 -2.30 -22.57 -3.63
C MET A 24 -3.56 -22.91 -2.88
N ILE A 25 -4.71 -22.34 -3.26
CA ILE A 25 -6.00 -22.62 -2.63
C ILE A 25 -6.42 -24.07 -2.88
N ASP A 26 -6.21 -24.61 -4.07
CA ASP A 26 -6.53 -26.01 -4.38
C ASP A 26 -5.71 -26.96 -3.52
N LYS A 27 -4.44 -26.70 -3.32
CA LYS A 27 -3.58 -27.46 -2.41
C LYS A 27 -3.99 -27.30 -0.94
N LEU A 28 -4.33 -26.10 -0.50
CA LEU A 28 -4.87 -25.85 0.84
C LEU A 28 -6.16 -26.65 1.07
N SER A 29 -7.04 -26.68 0.08
CA SER A 29 -8.32 -27.41 0.15
C SER A 29 -8.12 -28.91 0.27
N SER A 30 -7.09 -29.46 -0.35
CA SER A 30 -6.78 -30.90 -0.25
C SER A 30 -6.20 -31.31 1.11
N HIS A 31 -5.61 -30.38 1.86
CA HIS A 31 -4.98 -30.64 3.14
C HIS A 31 -5.78 -30.15 4.37
N THR A 32 -6.88 -29.46 4.14
CA THR A 32 -7.69 -28.89 5.22
C THR A 32 -8.98 -29.70 5.41
N LEU A 33 -9.28 -30.10 6.65
CA LEU A 33 -10.55 -30.73 6.99
C LEU A 33 -11.71 -29.78 6.63
N LYS A 34 -12.76 -30.33 5.98
CA LYS A 34 -13.90 -29.56 5.45
C LYS A 34 -14.63 -28.71 6.50
N GLU A 35 -14.50 -29.04 7.77
CA GLU A 35 -15.27 -28.44 8.88
C GLU A 35 -14.64 -27.11 9.40
N LYS A 36 -13.34 -26.87 9.24
CA LYS A 36 -12.65 -25.67 9.77
C LYS A 36 -11.83 -24.99 8.69
N LYS A 37 -12.47 -24.15 7.89
CA LYS A 37 -11.77 -23.32 6.93
C LYS A 37 -11.06 -22.16 7.64
N ALA A 38 -9.76 -22.06 7.42
CA ALA A 38 -8.94 -20.97 7.95
C ALA A 38 -9.26 -19.63 7.25
N VAL A 39 -8.93 -18.52 7.91
CA VAL A 39 -8.94 -17.19 7.29
C VAL A 39 -7.66 -17.05 6.46
N ILE A 40 -7.79 -16.70 5.21
CA ILE A 40 -6.66 -16.47 4.29
C ILE A 40 -6.22 -15.02 4.42
N VAL A 41 -4.95 -14.80 4.75
CA VAL A 41 -4.34 -13.46 4.80
C VAL A 41 -3.55 -13.25 3.53
N LEU A 42 -3.88 -12.18 2.79
CA LEU A 42 -3.30 -11.86 1.49
C LEU A 42 -2.51 -10.58 1.53
N ASP A 43 -1.38 -10.58 0.83
CA ASP A 43 -0.68 -9.33 0.49
C ASP A 43 -1.39 -8.60 -0.64
N ALA A 44 -1.23 -7.27 -0.70
CA ALA A 44 -1.85 -6.40 -1.70
C ALA A 44 -1.48 -6.79 -3.15
N GLY A 45 -0.32 -7.41 -3.39
CA GLY A 45 0.11 -7.91 -4.69
C GLY A 45 -0.83 -8.97 -5.27
N ILE A 46 -1.39 -9.81 -4.42
CA ILE A 46 -2.24 -10.97 -4.82
C ILE A 46 -3.72 -10.58 -4.93
N VAL A 47 -4.12 -9.46 -4.34
CA VAL A 47 -5.52 -9.04 -4.25
C VAL A 47 -6.02 -8.52 -5.59
N THR A 48 -6.83 -9.34 -6.26
CA THR A 48 -7.64 -8.98 -7.43
C THR A 48 -9.09 -9.37 -7.17
N GLU A 49 -10.05 -8.76 -7.87
CA GLU A 49 -11.47 -9.13 -7.71
C GLU A 49 -11.72 -10.60 -7.99
N ASP A 50 -11.05 -11.15 -9.01
CA ASP A 50 -11.20 -12.56 -9.39
C ASP A 50 -10.65 -13.49 -8.30
N ASN A 51 -9.53 -13.10 -7.68
CA ASN A 51 -8.95 -13.86 -6.58
C ASN A 51 -9.83 -13.82 -5.33
N LEU A 52 -10.46 -12.70 -5.01
CA LEU A 52 -11.40 -12.60 -3.90
C LEU A 52 -12.65 -13.45 -4.15
N LYS A 53 -13.24 -13.37 -5.34
CA LYS A 53 -14.36 -14.23 -5.75
C LYS A 53 -14.01 -15.73 -5.68
N LEU A 54 -12.79 -16.10 -6.09
CA LEU A 54 -12.31 -17.47 -6.00
C LEU A 54 -12.24 -17.96 -4.54
N ILE A 55 -11.73 -17.14 -3.63
CA ILE A 55 -11.64 -17.46 -2.20
C ILE A 55 -13.04 -17.67 -1.62
N GLU A 56 -13.98 -16.76 -1.92
CA GLU A 56 -15.38 -16.83 -1.48
C GLU A 56 -16.10 -18.05 -2.06
N ALA A 57 -15.94 -18.32 -3.36
CA ALA A 57 -16.53 -19.49 -4.03
C ALA A 57 -16.05 -20.81 -3.40
N LYS A 58 -14.80 -20.86 -2.94
CA LYS A 58 -14.26 -22.00 -2.17
C LYS A 58 -14.68 -21.99 -0.70
N GLY A 59 -15.44 -20.96 -0.26
CA GLY A 59 -16.01 -20.82 1.09
C GLY A 59 -14.97 -20.47 2.16
N TYR A 60 -13.86 -19.85 1.79
CA TYR A 60 -12.88 -19.30 2.74
C TYR A 60 -13.24 -17.86 3.08
N LYS A 61 -12.85 -17.44 4.28
CA LYS A 61 -12.81 -16.02 4.66
C LYS A 61 -11.42 -15.46 4.36
N TYR A 62 -11.32 -14.15 4.10
CA TYR A 62 -10.04 -13.52 3.84
C TYR A 62 -9.84 -12.22 4.63
N LEU A 63 -8.59 -11.84 4.76
CA LEU A 63 -8.14 -10.56 5.27
C LEU A 63 -7.06 -10.04 4.31
N CYS A 64 -7.25 -8.86 3.76
CA CYS A 64 -6.29 -8.26 2.85
C CYS A 64 -6.20 -6.75 3.02
N VAL A 65 -5.13 -6.16 2.50
CA VAL A 65 -5.00 -4.70 2.41
C VAL A 65 -5.68 -4.24 1.11
N SER A 66 -6.66 -3.33 1.23
CA SER A 66 -7.31 -2.75 0.05
C SER A 66 -6.30 -1.95 -0.78
N ARG A 67 -6.26 -2.18 -2.08
CA ARG A 67 -5.46 -1.38 -3.04
C ARG A 67 -6.02 0.03 -3.22
N CYS A 68 -7.34 0.16 -3.12
CA CYS A 68 -8.02 1.43 -3.25
C CYS A 68 -8.28 2.02 -1.87
N ARG A 69 -7.95 3.29 -1.69
CA ARG A 69 -8.39 4.03 -0.49
C ARG A 69 -9.89 4.26 -0.59
N LEU A 70 -10.62 3.86 0.43
CA LEU A 70 -12.02 4.24 0.57
C LEU A 70 -12.09 5.76 0.73
N LYS A 71 -12.87 6.43 -0.11
CA LYS A 71 -13.04 7.88 -0.07
C LYS A 71 -14.13 8.30 0.90
N GLU A 72 -15.20 7.50 0.94
CA GLU A 72 -16.38 7.74 1.76
C GLU A 72 -16.67 6.48 2.55
N TYR A 73 -16.67 6.59 3.85
CA TYR A 73 -17.01 5.49 4.76
C TYR A 73 -17.49 6.04 6.09
N GLU A 74 -18.34 5.29 6.75
CA GLU A 74 -18.82 5.58 8.09
C GLU A 74 -18.23 4.62 9.11
N VAL A 75 -17.95 5.13 10.30
CA VAL A 75 -17.51 4.29 11.42
C VAL A 75 -18.71 3.54 11.97
N VAL A 76 -18.62 2.23 12.06
CA VAL A 76 -19.66 1.40 12.67
C VAL A 76 -19.66 1.66 14.17
N GLN A 77 -20.69 2.39 14.65
CA GLN A 77 -20.75 2.85 16.05
C GLN A 77 -20.88 1.71 17.07
N ASP A 78 -21.51 0.62 16.68
CA ASP A 78 -21.75 -0.55 17.57
C ASP A 78 -20.53 -1.43 17.79
N ARG A 79 -19.39 -1.09 17.16
CA ARG A 79 -18.15 -1.87 17.31
C ARG A 79 -17.05 -1.06 18.00
N LEU A 80 -16.50 -1.67 19.06
CA LEU A 80 -15.43 -1.06 19.83
C LEU A 80 -14.18 -0.86 18.97
N THR A 81 -13.50 0.27 19.19
CA THR A 81 -12.15 0.49 18.69
C THR A 81 -11.19 -0.49 19.37
N VAL A 82 -10.48 -1.28 18.61
CA VAL A 82 -9.49 -2.23 19.12
C VAL A 82 -8.10 -1.61 19.05
N LEU A 83 -7.39 -1.65 20.16
CA LEU A 83 -5.97 -1.27 20.24
C LEU A 83 -5.14 -2.54 20.27
N LEU A 84 -4.27 -2.70 19.31
CA LEU A 84 -3.30 -3.79 19.25
C LEU A 84 -1.91 -3.25 19.55
N GLU A 85 -1.18 -3.96 20.38
CA GLU A 85 0.23 -3.69 20.61
C GLU A 85 1.08 -4.70 19.84
N THR A 86 2.02 -4.19 19.04
CA THR A 86 2.96 -5.04 18.29
C THR A 86 4.06 -5.56 19.22
N LYS A 87 4.79 -6.59 18.78
CA LYS A 87 5.98 -7.11 19.50
C LYS A 87 7.01 -6.01 19.82
N SER A 88 7.06 -4.93 19.03
CA SER A 88 7.93 -3.76 19.22
C SER A 88 7.27 -2.66 20.05
N LYS A 89 6.24 -2.96 20.83
CA LYS A 89 5.49 -2.01 21.71
C LYS A 89 4.89 -0.80 20.96
N LYS A 90 4.58 -0.98 19.68
CA LYS A 90 3.90 0.06 18.88
C LYS A 90 2.41 -0.20 18.86
N THR A 91 1.64 0.82 19.15
CA THR A 91 0.18 0.73 19.17
C THR A 91 -0.41 0.89 17.76
N ILE A 92 -1.33 0.02 17.40
CA ILE A 92 -2.13 0.09 16.18
C ILE A 92 -3.59 0.21 16.60
N ARG A 93 -4.30 1.17 16.03
CA ARG A 93 -5.73 1.36 16.26
C ARG A 93 -6.51 0.82 15.08
N LEU A 94 -7.47 -0.05 15.39
CA LEU A 94 -8.39 -0.63 14.42
C LEU A 94 -9.80 -0.13 14.68
N LYS A 95 -10.49 0.32 13.64
CA LYS A 95 -11.91 0.67 13.67
C LYS A 95 -12.65 -0.04 12.55
N ALA A 96 -13.79 -0.63 12.85
CA ALA A 96 -14.67 -1.14 11.82
C ALA A 96 -15.33 0.01 11.08
N VAL A 97 -15.33 -0.03 9.76
CA VAL A 97 -15.97 0.94 8.90
C VAL A 97 -16.83 0.24 7.86
N SER A 98 -17.87 0.90 7.40
CA SER A 98 -18.76 0.43 6.34
C SER A 98 -18.86 1.46 5.23
N THR A 99 -19.19 0.98 4.04
CA THR A 99 -19.51 1.82 2.90
C THR A 99 -20.91 1.46 2.43
N ASP A 100 -21.69 2.43 1.96
CA ASP A 100 -23.06 2.22 1.50
C ASP A 100 -23.21 1.27 0.32
N LYS A 101 -22.10 0.92 -0.31
CA LYS A 101 -22.10 0.21 -1.60
C LYS A 101 -21.76 -1.27 -1.52
N ASN A 102 -21.22 -1.76 -0.40
CA ASN A 102 -20.72 -3.14 -0.32
C ASN A 102 -21.13 -3.83 0.97
N THR A 103 -21.40 -5.13 0.88
CA THR A 103 -21.57 -6.04 2.02
C THR A 103 -20.24 -6.39 2.69
N ASP A 104 -19.12 -5.87 2.17
CA ASP A 104 -17.80 -6.16 2.71
C ASP A 104 -17.53 -5.40 4.01
N TYR A 105 -16.80 -6.05 4.90
CA TYR A 105 -16.34 -5.46 6.15
C TYR A 105 -14.96 -4.87 5.97
N TYR A 106 -14.81 -3.59 6.32
CA TYR A 106 -13.53 -2.88 6.25
C TYR A 106 -13.02 -2.53 7.64
N LEU A 107 -11.69 -2.43 7.76
CA LEU A 107 -11.02 -1.96 8.96
C LEU A 107 -10.19 -0.71 8.62
N GLU A 108 -10.48 0.39 9.29
CA GLU A 108 -9.56 1.54 9.31
C GLU A 108 -8.41 1.22 10.25
N VAL A 109 -7.18 1.24 9.72
CA VAL A 109 -5.96 0.94 10.48
C VAL A 109 -5.13 2.20 10.62
N LYS A 110 -4.98 2.69 11.85
CA LYS A 110 -4.10 3.84 12.16
C LYS A 110 -2.89 3.38 12.96
N SER A 111 -1.70 3.69 12.43
CA SER A 111 -0.42 3.40 13.07
C SER A 111 0.42 4.66 13.15
N PRO A 112 0.60 5.24 14.35
CA PRO A 112 1.44 6.44 14.54
C PRO A 112 2.85 6.27 13.99
N ALA A 113 3.42 5.07 14.11
CA ALA A 113 4.75 4.77 13.59
C ALA A 113 4.80 4.82 12.04
N LYS A 114 3.72 4.43 11.36
CA LYS A 114 3.61 4.53 9.90
C LYS A 114 3.44 5.99 9.49
N GLU A 115 2.59 6.74 10.19
CA GLU A 115 2.37 8.16 9.95
C GLU A 115 3.66 8.98 10.11
N MET A 116 4.43 8.73 11.16
CA MET A 116 5.74 9.36 11.36
C MET A 116 6.72 9.03 10.23
N LYS A 117 6.75 7.77 9.78
CA LYS A 117 7.62 7.36 8.67
C LYS A 117 7.20 8.04 7.35
N GLU A 118 5.91 8.07 7.05
CA GLU A 118 5.37 8.71 5.84
C GLU A 118 5.65 10.22 5.84
N THR A 119 5.47 10.89 6.99
CA THR A 119 5.79 12.30 7.17
C THR A 119 7.29 12.57 7.00
N GLY A 120 8.14 11.74 7.61
CA GLY A 120 9.59 11.85 7.46
C GLY A 120 10.05 11.67 6.00
N MET A 121 9.49 10.71 5.29
CA MET A 121 9.77 10.51 3.85
C MET A 121 9.31 11.71 3.01
N LYS A 122 8.11 12.24 3.31
CA LYS A 122 7.58 13.42 2.62
C LYS A 122 8.49 14.61 2.79
N ASN A 123 8.89 14.92 4.02
CA ASN A 123 9.80 16.03 4.32
C ASN A 123 11.15 15.89 3.60
N GLN A 124 11.70 14.67 3.55
CA GLN A 124 12.93 14.41 2.79
C GLN A 124 12.76 14.64 1.29
N PHE A 125 11.63 14.25 0.70
CA PHE A 125 11.37 14.50 -0.72
C PHE A 125 11.18 15.99 -1.00
N GLU A 126 10.53 16.73 -0.11
CA GLU A 126 10.40 18.20 -0.22
C GLU A 126 11.77 18.87 -0.22
N LEU A 127 12.62 18.57 0.77
CA LEU A 127 13.99 19.11 0.86
C LEU A 127 14.80 18.81 -0.41
N ARG A 128 14.83 17.59 -0.87
CA ARG A 128 15.58 17.20 -2.09
C ARG A 128 15.02 17.87 -3.35
N CYS A 129 13.73 18.09 -3.44
CA CYS A 129 13.11 18.82 -4.54
C CYS A 129 13.54 20.27 -4.53
N GLU A 130 13.50 20.92 -3.37
CA GLU A 130 13.94 22.30 -3.21
C GLU A 130 15.42 22.47 -3.52
N GLU A 131 16.30 21.59 -3.03
CA GLU A 131 17.72 21.57 -3.37
C GLU A 131 17.94 21.46 -4.89
N ALA A 132 17.18 20.59 -5.57
CA ALA A 132 17.27 20.46 -7.02
C ALA A 132 16.84 21.74 -7.74
N LEU A 133 15.77 22.40 -7.31
CA LEU A 133 15.29 23.66 -7.87
C LEU A 133 16.28 24.79 -7.59
N GLN A 134 16.84 24.88 -6.40
CA GLN A 134 17.88 25.85 -6.05
C GLN A 134 19.14 25.66 -6.90
N CYS A 135 19.54 24.42 -7.15
CA CYS A 135 20.66 24.11 -8.02
C CYS A 135 20.42 24.60 -9.46
N ILE A 136 19.21 24.42 -9.98
CA ILE A 136 18.80 24.93 -11.30
C ILE A 136 18.85 26.46 -11.30
N HIS A 137 18.28 27.10 -10.28
CA HIS A 137 18.27 28.56 -10.13
C HIS A 137 19.68 29.15 -10.09
N LYS A 138 20.57 28.60 -9.26
CA LYS A 138 21.97 28.99 -9.19
C LYS A 138 22.66 28.81 -10.53
N GLY A 139 22.38 27.71 -11.24
CA GLY A 139 22.95 27.46 -12.59
C GLY A 139 22.54 28.50 -13.65
N VAL A 140 21.30 29.02 -13.55
CA VAL A 140 20.84 30.09 -14.48
C VAL A 140 21.57 31.41 -14.24
N HIS A 141 21.89 31.73 -12.98
CA HIS A 141 22.48 33.01 -12.58
C HIS A 141 24.02 32.99 -12.57
N SER A 142 24.66 31.81 -12.62
CA SER A 142 26.12 31.70 -12.57
C SER A 142 26.78 31.92 -13.93
N LYS A 143 28.04 32.40 -13.92
CA LYS A 143 28.88 32.51 -15.12
C LYS A 143 29.19 31.08 -15.63
N GLY A 144 28.88 30.80 -16.92
CA GLY A 144 29.05 29.46 -17.50
C GLY A 144 27.93 28.47 -17.23
N GLY A 145 26.88 28.84 -16.46
CA GLY A 145 25.75 27.99 -16.19
C GLY A 145 24.75 27.83 -17.35
N VAL A 146 23.81 26.93 -17.23
CA VAL A 146 22.82 26.62 -18.25
C VAL A 146 21.75 27.71 -18.28
N LYS A 147 21.75 28.55 -19.31
CA LYS A 147 20.82 29.67 -19.50
C LYS A 147 19.79 29.45 -20.62
N LYS A 148 19.94 28.40 -21.43
CA LYS A 148 18.96 28.07 -22.48
C LYS A 148 17.64 27.61 -21.87
N ALA A 149 16.53 28.28 -22.19
CA ALA A 149 15.21 28.03 -21.63
C ALA A 149 14.83 26.56 -21.75
N ASP A 150 14.98 25.94 -22.91
CA ASP A 150 14.63 24.52 -23.12
C ASP A 150 15.37 23.57 -22.17
N LYS A 151 16.67 23.82 -21.95
CA LYS A 151 17.48 23.01 -21.03
C LYS A 151 17.07 23.22 -19.57
N VAL A 152 16.67 24.44 -19.21
CA VAL A 152 16.14 24.73 -17.86
C VAL A 152 14.80 24.03 -17.67
N HIS A 153 13.88 24.14 -18.62
CA HIS A 153 12.58 23.45 -18.59
C HIS A 153 12.74 21.92 -18.50
N GLN A 154 13.67 21.36 -19.27
CA GLN A 154 13.96 19.94 -19.21
C GLN A 154 14.47 19.49 -17.83
N ARG A 155 15.32 20.29 -17.17
CA ARG A 155 15.79 20.00 -15.81
C ARG A 155 14.67 20.09 -14.77
N ILE A 156 13.79 21.10 -14.89
CA ILE A 156 12.60 21.24 -14.05
C ILE A 156 11.67 20.06 -14.25
N GLY A 157 11.42 19.64 -15.50
CA GLY A 157 10.62 18.46 -15.82
C GLY A 157 11.15 17.20 -15.13
N ARG A 158 12.45 16.93 -15.22
CA ARG A 158 13.09 15.79 -14.52
C ARG A 158 12.95 15.87 -13.00
N ALA A 159 13.04 17.06 -12.40
CA ALA A 159 12.83 17.24 -10.96
C ALA A 159 11.38 16.93 -10.58
N ARG A 160 10.40 17.35 -11.38
CA ARG A 160 8.98 17.04 -11.19
C ARG A 160 8.69 15.54 -11.28
N GLU A 161 9.23 14.86 -12.30
CA GLU A 161 9.10 13.41 -12.45
C GLU A 161 9.70 12.63 -11.28
N ARG A 162 10.83 13.12 -10.76
CA ARG A 162 11.53 12.48 -9.63
C ARG A 162 10.80 12.64 -8.29
N TYR A 163 10.03 13.72 -8.12
CA TYR A 163 9.34 14.06 -6.88
C TYR A 163 7.85 14.35 -7.10
N PRO A 164 7.06 13.39 -7.60
CA PRO A 164 5.66 13.62 -7.99
C PRO A 164 4.76 13.98 -6.80
N SER A 165 5.09 13.53 -5.59
CA SER A 165 4.33 13.85 -4.37
C SER A 165 4.41 15.33 -3.98
N VAL A 166 5.48 16.01 -4.39
CA VAL A 166 5.75 17.42 -4.07
C VAL A 166 5.23 18.34 -5.17
N GLN A 167 5.05 17.82 -6.38
CA GLN A 167 4.62 18.60 -7.55
C GLN A 167 3.35 19.43 -7.30
N ARG A 168 2.36 18.89 -6.58
CA ARG A 168 1.08 19.56 -6.31
C ARG A 168 1.20 20.86 -5.51
N TYR A 169 2.32 21.11 -4.86
CA TYR A 169 2.58 22.36 -4.11
C TYR A 169 3.19 23.46 -4.98
N TYR A 170 3.72 23.11 -6.15
CA TYR A 170 4.41 24.04 -7.07
C TYR A 170 3.62 24.29 -8.36
N THR A 171 2.43 23.73 -8.51
CA THR A 171 1.49 24.02 -9.60
C THR A 171 0.52 25.11 -9.15
N LYS A 172 0.91 26.35 -9.32
CA LYS A 172 0.02 27.50 -9.45
C LYS A 172 0.38 28.26 -10.71
#